data_f609e0c204d3a0f35deac1b2cd8d1fd6
#
_entry.id   f609e0c204d3a0f35deac1b2cd8d1fd6
#
_cell.length_a   1.000
_cell.length_b   1.000
_cell.length_c   1.000
_cell.angle_alpha   90.00
_cell.angle_beta   90.00
_cell.angle_gamma   90.00
#
_symmetry.space_group_name_H-M   'P 1'
#
loop_
_entity.id
_entity.type
_entity.pdbx_description
1 polymer ?
#
loop_
_entity_poly.entity_id
_entity_poly.type
_entity_poly.pdbx_seq_one_letter_code
_entity_poly.pdbx_strand_id
1 'polypeptide(L)'
;YKQRKVGLIPEDWEDIKIKDIVKVSQGLQIAIDDRFTTPAHNRVFYITIPFIEGKKEEYIENPKSSTLCKKDDILVVRTGSGVGKIIRGVEGAFHNNFFKVKPSDNINIDFFYYFLTSPRVQFLMAKYAGNSAIPDLNHGDFYSLDFLIPPLKEQEKIAEILTTWDEAITKQTELLRAKELQKKALMQKLLSGEVRFNGFNDVWQEIRLDKLVFFQEGPGVRNTQYRKSGVKLLNVGNLNNNILNLSSTETYISEEEAYGVYKHFLVDEGDLLISCSGINSESFKKKIAFVKKEHLPLCMNTSTMRFKNLKNKLLLEYLYFFFQTLFFEKQVFGVLTGSAQFNFGPTHIKWFKIKLPSLPEQQKIAEVLNLADKE
;
A
#
# COMPACT_ATOMS: atom_id res chain seq x y z
N TYR A 1 9.25 33.28 -25.36
CA TYR A 1 8.90 33.16 -23.93
C TYR A 1 8.81 34.53 -23.30
N LYS A 2 7.81 34.77 -22.46
CA LYS A 2 7.62 36.02 -21.69
C LYS A 2 7.67 35.75 -20.18
N GLN A 3 8.22 36.74 -19.44
CA GLN A 3 8.29 36.66 -17.99
C GLN A 3 6.94 37.03 -17.37
N ARG A 4 6.45 36.19 -16.44
CA ARG A 4 5.28 36.40 -15.60
C ARG A 4 5.58 36.10 -14.14
N LYS A 5 4.64 36.39 -13.23
CA LYS A 5 4.78 36.05 -11.78
C LYS A 5 5.06 34.58 -11.52
N VAL A 6 4.58 33.73 -12.40
CA VAL A 6 4.74 32.25 -12.33
C VAL A 6 6.06 31.76 -12.94
N GLY A 7 6.87 32.63 -13.55
CA GLY A 7 8.10 32.30 -14.26
C GLY A 7 8.03 32.61 -15.75
N LEU A 8 8.90 31.97 -16.54
CA LEU A 8 8.90 32.07 -18.00
C LEU A 8 7.78 31.18 -18.58
N ILE A 9 6.91 31.78 -19.38
CA ILE A 9 5.83 31.09 -20.10
C ILE A 9 5.96 31.32 -21.60
N PRO A 10 5.41 30.46 -22.48
CA PRO A 10 5.32 30.69 -23.90
C PRO A 10 4.63 32.01 -24.23
N GLU A 11 4.98 32.63 -25.37
CA GLU A 11 4.44 33.94 -25.78
C GLU A 11 2.93 33.92 -25.96
N ASP A 12 2.39 32.81 -26.47
CA ASP A 12 0.99 32.60 -26.80
C ASP A 12 0.14 32.12 -25.60
N TRP A 13 0.77 31.87 -24.44
CA TRP A 13 0.02 31.56 -23.21
C TRP A 13 -0.44 32.86 -22.53
N GLU A 14 -1.67 32.82 -22.02
CA GLU A 14 -2.24 33.90 -21.23
C GLU A 14 -2.14 33.63 -19.74
N ASP A 15 -1.98 34.68 -18.93
CA ASP A 15 -1.98 34.65 -17.46
C ASP A 15 -3.17 35.47 -16.97
N ILE A 16 -4.21 34.79 -16.49
CA ILE A 16 -5.49 35.41 -16.07
C ILE A 16 -5.92 34.92 -14.71
N LYS A 17 -6.95 35.54 -14.15
CA LYS A 17 -7.56 35.04 -12.92
C LYS A 17 -8.64 34.00 -13.22
N ILE A 18 -8.77 32.98 -12.33
CA ILE A 18 -9.83 31.97 -12.46
C ILE A 18 -11.22 32.58 -12.50
N LYS A 19 -11.46 33.71 -11.79
CA LYS A 19 -12.75 34.42 -11.79
C LYS A 19 -13.23 34.81 -13.19
N ASP A 20 -12.32 35.02 -14.12
CA ASP A 20 -12.65 35.53 -15.48
C ASP A 20 -13.13 34.39 -16.40
N ILE A 21 -12.89 33.15 -16.01
CA ILE A 21 -13.18 31.96 -16.86
C ILE A 21 -13.99 30.84 -16.16
N VAL A 22 -14.31 30.97 -14.88
CA VAL A 22 -14.99 29.90 -14.12
C VAL A 22 -16.23 30.44 -13.41
N LYS A 23 -17.31 29.69 -13.50
CA LYS A 23 -18.49 29.87 -12.65
C LYS A 23 -18.47 28.84 -11.50
N VAL A 24 -18.73 29.30 -10.29
CA VAL A 24 -18.82 28.48 -9.09
C VAL A 24 -20.27 28.33 -8.64
N SER A 25 -20.68 27.12 -8.29
CA SER A 25 -21.98 26.83 -7.71
C SER A 25 -21.79 26.17 -6.35
N GLN A 26 -22.48 26.69 -5.33
CA GLN A 26 -22.44 26.17 -3.97
C GLN A 26 -23.32 24.94 -3.83
N GLY A 27 -22.86 23.93 -3.07
CA GLY A 27 -23.68 22.79 -2.66
C GLY A 27 -24.74 23.15 -1.60
N LEU A 28 -25.60 22.20 -1.28
CA LEU A 28 -26.66 22.38 -0.28
C LEU A 28 -26.33 21.66 1.02
N GLN A 29 -26.89 22.15 2.11
CA GLN A 29 -26.85 21.49 3.40
C GLN A 29 -28.23 20.90 3.69
N ILE A 30 -28.27 19.61 4.01
CA ILE A 30 -29.46 18.88 4.42
C ILE A 30 -29.24 18.42 5.85
N ALA A 31 -30.27 18.55 6.71
CA ALA A 31 -30.19 18.05 8.07
C ALA A 31 -29.93 16.53 8.09
N ILE A 32 -29.27 16.04 9.12
CA ILE A 32 -28.90 14.61 9.20
C ILE A 32 -30.13 13.73 9.19
N ASP A 33 -31.20 14.16 9.86
CA ASP A 33 -32.47 13.43 9.98
C ASP A 33 -33.25 13.34 8.65
N ASP A 34 -32.95 14.22 7.69
CA ASP A 34 -33.54 14.21 6.33
C ASP A 34 -32.67 13.43 5.31
N ARG A 35 -31.65 12.72 5.76
CA ARG A 35 -30.76 11.89 4.91
C ARG A 35 -31.11 10.43 5.06
N PHE A 36 -31.02 9.72 3.96
CA PHE A 36 -31.30 8.29 3.88
C PHE A 36 -30.01 7.52 3.64
N THR A 37 -29.92 6.31 4.15
CA THR A 37 -28.78 5.40 3.95
C THR A 37 -29.02 4.36 2.85
N THR A 38 -30.22 4.35 2.26
CA THR A 38 -30.61 3.40 1.21
C THR A 38 -31.12 4.14 -0.02
N PRO A 39 -30.77 3.69 -1.24
CA PRO A 39 -31.31 4.25 -2.46
C PRO A 39 -32.81 3.98 -2.59
N ALA A 40 -33.55 4.88 -3.28
CA ALA A 40 -34.93 4.70 -3.68
C ALA A 40 -35.21 5.53 -4.94
N HIS A 41 -36.33 5.26 -5.64
CA HIS A 41 -36.65 5.91 -6.92
C HIS A 41 -36.72 7.46 -6.85
N ASN A 42 -37.15 8.00 -5.70
CA ASN A 42 -37.26 9.45 -5.45
C ASN A 42 -36.04 10.05 -4.75
N ARG A 43 -34.95 9.29 -4.59
CA ARG A 43 -33.76 9.70 -3.86
C ARG A 43 -32.57 9.87 -4.80
N VAL A 44 -31.85 10.96 -4.59
CA VAL A 44 -30.62 11.27 -5.31
C VAL A 44 -29.44 11.04 -4.38
N PHE A 45 -28.37 10.46 -4.89
CA PHE A 45 -27.13 10.27 -4.16
C PHE A 45 -26.60 11.61 -3.65
N TYR A 46 -26.17 11.64 -2.38
CA TYR A 46 -25.71 12.86 -1.71
C TYR A 46 -24.20 12.78 -1.43
N ILE A 47 -23.43 13.53 -2.17
CA ILE A 47 -21.98 13.57 -2.10
C ILE A 47 -21.56 14.36 -0.87
N THR A 48 -20.97 13.68 0.11
CA THR A 48 -20.53 14.23 1.40
C THR A 48 -19.07 13.89 1.68
N ILE A 49 -18.43 14.56 2.65
CA ILE A 49 -17.04 14.22 3.06
C ILE A 49 -16.94 12.76 3.54
N PRO A 50 -17.85 12.23 4.39
CA PRO A 50 -17.83 10.81 4.76
C PRO A 50 -17.86 9.84 3.57
N PHE A 51 -18.57 10.16 2.48
CA PHE A 51 -18.53 9.36 1.26
C PHE A 51 -17.14 9.38 0.61
N ILE A 52 -16.56 10.57 0.45
CA ILE A 52 -15.22 10.75 -0.16
C ILE A 52 -14.13 10.00 0.64
N GLU A 53 -14.34 9.83 1.94
CA GLU A 53 -13.47 9.05 2.84
C GLU A 53 -13.80 7.54 2.87
N GLY A 54 -14.77 7.09 2.07
CA GLY A 54 -15.19 5.67 2.01
C GLY A 54 -15.93 5.17 3.25
N LYS A 55 -16.52 6.07 4.04
CA LYS A 55 -17.18 5.74 5.33
C LYS A 55 -18.68 5.51 5.23
N LYS A 56 -19.39 6.31 4.41
CA LYS A 56 -20.85 6.31 4.39
C LYS A 56 -21.41 6.82 3.07
N GLU A 57 -22.40 6.13 2.54
CA GLU A 57 -23.25 6.61 1.44
C GLU A 57 -24.55 7.20 2.00
N GLU A 58 -24.96 8.33 1.44
CA GLU A 58 -26.19 9.04 1.84
C GLU A 58 -26.98 9.43 0.60
N TYR A 59 -28.29 9.57 0.78
CA TYR A 59 -29.24 9.95 -0.27
C TYR A 59 -30.17 11.02 0.26
N ILE A 60 -30.69 11.88 -0.62
CA ILE A 60 -31.67 12.95 -0.28
C ILE A 60 -32.78 12.99 -1.31
N GLU A 61 -33.91 13.57 -0.91
CA GLU A 61 -35.05 13.78 -1.79
C GLU A 61 -35.10 15.22 -2.31
N ASN A 62 -35.61 15.39 -3.53
CA ASN A 62 -35.90 16.67 -4.17
C ASN A 62 -34.80 17.74 -4.12
N PRO A 63 -33.54 17.43 -4.45
CA PRO A 63 -32.47 18.43 -4.51
C PRO A 63 -32.74 19.47 -5.61
N LYS A 64 -32.32 20.72 -5.38
CA LYS A 64 -32.35 21.76 -6.42
C LYS A 64 -31.40 21.39 -7.57
N SER A 65 -31.83 21.63 -8.81
CA SER A 65 -31.00 21.32 -10.00
C SER A 65 -29.61 22.00 -9.99
N SER A 66 -29.51 23.18 -9.38
CA SER A 66 -28.22 23.90 -9.25
C SER A 66 -27.22 23.19 -8.34
N THR A 67 -27.68 22.28 -7.48
CA THR A 67 -26.84 21.49 -6.54
C THR A 67 -26.58 20.06 -7.02
N LEU A 68 -26.92 19.76 -8.26
CA LEU A 68 -26.58 18.49 -8.90
C LEU A 68 -25.25 18.60 -9.67
N CYS A 69 -24.50 17.53 -9.66
CA CYS A 69 -23.33 17.35 -10.54
C CYS A 69 -23.44 16.06 -11.33
N LYS A 70 -22.81 16.07 -12.51
CA LYS A 70 -22.59 14.92 -13.39
C LYS A 70 -21.18 14.39 -13.18
N LYS A 71 -20.90 13.22 -13.71
CA LYS A 71 -19.56 12.58 -13.60
C LYS A 71 -18.42 13.43 -14.16
N ASP A 72 -18.71 14.24 -15.18
CA ASP A 72 -17.70 15.13 -15.80
C ASP A 72 -17.52 16.45 -15.08
N ASP A 73 -18.43 16.81 -14.18
CA ASP A 73 -18.30 18.03 -13.39
C ASP A 73 -17.14 17.91 -12.37
N ILE A 74 -16.56 19.05 -12.05
CA ILE A 74 -15.48 19.15 -11.07
C ILE A 74 -16.02 19.76 -9.79
N LEU A 75 -15.84 19.04 -8.68
CA LEU A 75 -16.12 19.53 -7.33
C LEU A 75 -14.81 19.83 -6.61
N VAL A 76 -14.79 20.92 -5.87
CA VAL A 76 -13.67 21.31 -4.99
C VAL A 76 -14.11 21.20 -3.55
N VAL A 77 -13.34 20.50 -2.72
CA VAL A 77 -13.58 20.45 -1.28
C VAL A 77 -13.29 21.83 -0.69
N ARG A 78 -14.31 22.44 -0.09
CA ARG A 78 -14.24 23.79 0.46
C ARG A 78 -13.70 23.79 1.89
N THR A 79 -14.20 22.90 2.76
CA THR A 79 -13.95 22.98 4.20
C THR A 79 -13.39 21.67 4.77
N GLY A 80 -12.57 21.78 5.81
CA GLY A 80 -12.05 20.65 6.58
C GLY A 80 -10.67 20.18 6.14
N SER A 81 -10.24 19.02 6.66
CA SER A 81 -8.90 18.45 6.44
C SER A 81 -8.57 18.14 4.98
N GLY A 82 -9.59 18.01 4.13
CA GLY A 82 -9.45 17.76 2.69
C GLY A 82 -9.57 18.99 1.83
N VAL A 83 -9.49 20.22 2.39
CA VAL A 83 -9.68 21.48 1.66
C VAL A 83 -8.79 21.55 0.42
N GLY A 84 -9.36 21.99 -0.70
CA GLY A 84 -8.70 22.05 -1.99
C GLY A 84 -8.67 20.74 -2.78
N LYS A 85 -9.04 19.60 -2.20
CA LYS A 85 -9.13 18.33 -2.92
C LYS A 85 -10.15 18.43 -4.06
N ILE A 86 -9.76 17.93 -5.21
CA ILE A 86 -10.59 17.90 -6.43
C ILE A 86 -11.27 16.56 -6.54
N ILE A 87 -12.59 16.56 -6.75
CA ILE A 87 -13.42 15.37 -6.91
C ILE A 87 -14.06 15.41 -8.30
N ARG A 88 -13.99 14.29 -9.01
CA ARG A 88 -14.59 14.06 -10.32
C ARG A 88 -15.05 12.59 -10.43
N GLY A 89 -15.86 12.26 -11.40
CA GLY A 89 -16.32 10.88 -11.64
C GLY A 89 -17.52 10.47 -10.77
N VAL A 90 -18.11 11.41 -10.03
CA VAL A 90 -19.29 11.17 -9.17
C VAL A 90 -20.50 11.95 -9.69
N GLU A 91 -21.69 11.38 -9.50
CA GLU A 91 -22.95 11.99 -9.94
C GLU A 91 -23.92 12.02 -8.78
N GLY A 92 -24.60 13.16 -8.59
CA GLY A 92 -25.58 13.33 -7.51
C GLY A 92 -25.70 14.78 -7.05
N ALA A 93 -26.36 14.98 -5.91
CA ALA A 93 -26.39 16.25 -5.21
C ALA A 93 -25.14 16.37 -4.32
N PHE A 94 -24.56 17.55 -4.18
CA PHE A 94 -23.35 17.74 -3.38
C PHE A 94 -23.57 18.65 -2.18
N HIS A 95 -22.91 18.28 -1.08
CA HIS A 95 -22.97 19.01 0.20
C HIS A 95 -22.29 20.38 0.09
N ASN A 96 -22.68 21.32 0.95
CA ASN A 96 -22.09 22.68 0.98
C ASN A 96 -20.60 22.72 1.38
N ASN A 97 -20.01 21.60 1.80
CA ASN A 97 -18.57 21.46 1.95
C ASN A 97 -17.84 21.35 0.61
N PHE A 98 -18.60 21.35 -0.49
CA PHE A 98 -18.08 21.41 -1.86
C PHE A 98 -18.64 22.58 -2.60
N PHE A 99 -17.91 23.04 -3.57
CA PHE A 99 -18.45 23.85 -4.64
C PHE A 99 -18.11 23.23 -5.99
N LYS A 100 -19.05 23.35 -6.93
CA LYS A 100 -18.87 22.91 -8.31
C LYS A 100 -18.25 24.05 -9.11
N VAL A 101 -17.25 23.72 -9.92
CA VAL A 101 -16.58 24.65 -10.83
C VAL A 101 -16.91 24.29 -12.27
N LYS A 102 -17.35 25.26 -13.04
CA LYS A 102 -17.62 25.13 -14.47
C LYS A 102 -16.79 26.13 -15.24
N PRO A 103 -15.74 25.69 -15.97
CA PRO A 103 -14.98 26.58 -16.84
C PRO A 103 -15.82 27.05 -18.03
N SER A 104 -15.42 28.14 -18.65
CA SER A 104 -15.99 28.63 -19.91
C SER A 104 -15.66 27.71 -21.08
N ASP A 105 -16.42 27.80 -22.17
CA ASP A 105 -16.36 26.85 -23.29
C ASP A 105 -15.01 26.87 -24.06
N ASN A 106 -14.19 27.90 -23.88
CA ASN A 106 -12.84 27.99 -24.44
C ASN A 106 -11.75 27.31 -23.57
N ILE A 107 -12.15 26.70 -22.45
CA ILE A 107 -11.25 25.96 -21.57
C ILE A 107 -11.61 24.48 -21.64
N ASN A 108 -10.65 23.65 -22.00
CA ASN A 108 -10.78 22.20 -21.95
C ASN A 108 -10.92 21.74 -20.48
N ILE A 109 -11.99 21.00 -20.17
CA ILE A 109 -12.33 20.62 -18.80
C ILE A 109 -11.30 19.66 -18.19
N ASP A 110 -10.69 18.78 -18.99
CA ASP A 110 -9.66 17.85 -18.55
C ASP A 110 -8.35 18.59 -18.26
N PHE A 111 -7.97 19.55 -19.12
CA PHE A 111 -6.84 20.44 -18.86
C PHE A 111 -7.04 21.23 -17.56
N PHE A 112 -8.24 21.77 -17.35
CA PHE A 112 -8.58 22.50 -16.14
C PHE A 112 -8.53 21.61 -14.89
N TYR A 113 -8.97 20.35 -14.99
CA TYR A 113 -8.84 19.36 -13.93
C TYR A 113 -7.36 19.15 -13.56
N TYR A 114 -6.48 18.94 -14.53
CA TYR A 114 -5.05 18.76 -14.29
C TYR A 114 -4.38 20.02 -13.73
N PHE A 115 -4.81 21.19 -14.17
CA PHE A 115 -4.36 22.43 -13.56
C PHE A 115 -4.72 22.46 -12.07
N LEU A 116 -5.98 22.20 -11.71
CA LEU A 116 -6.45 22.23 -10.32
C LEU A 116 -5.77 21.17 -9.45
N THR A 117 -5.45 20.00 -10.00
CA THR A 117 -4.76 18.93 -9.28
C THR A 117 -3.24 19.08 -9.22
N SER A 118 -2.67 20.07 -9.93
CA SER A 118 -1.23 20.31 -9.92
C SER A 118 -0.71 20.68 -8.53
N PRO A 119 0.50 20.23 -8.13
CA PRO A 119 1.06 20.46 -6.80
C PRO A 119 1.08 21.94 -6.40
N ARG A 120 1.36 22.83 -7.37
CA ARG A 120 1.38 24.28 -7.15
C ARG A 120 0.00 24.80 -6.76
N VAL A 121 -1.03 24.44 -7.51
CA VAL A 121 -2.40 24.95 -7.27
C VAL A 121 -2.96 24.35 -5.98
N GLN A 122 -2.70 23.07 -5.71
CA GLN A 122 -3.05 22.43 -4.45
C GLN A 122 -2.41 23.14 -3.25
N PHE A 123 -1.13 23.49 -3.35
CA PHE A 123 -0.44 24.28 -2.32
C PHE A 123 -1.07 25.66 -2.11
N LEU A 124 -1.41 26.35 -3.21
CA LEU A 124 -2.04 27.69 -3.13
C LEU A 124 -3.44 27.62 -2.51
N MET A 125 -4.26 26.63 -2.88
CA MET A 125 -5.58 26.43 -2.29
C MET A 125 -5.49 26.14 -0.80
N ALA A 126 -4.59 25.25 -0.38
CA ALA A 126 -4.35 24.99 1.04
C ALA A 126 -3.86 26.23 1.80
N LYS A 127 -2.96 27.03 1.18
CA LYS A 127 -2.47 28.28 1.77
C LYS A 127 -3.61 29.30 1.96
N TYR A 128 -4.47 29.45 0.96
CA TYR A 128 -5.58 30.42 1.01
C TYR A 128 -6.69 29.98 1.98
N ALA A 129 -6.89 28.67 2.15
CA ALA A 129 -7.83 28.17 3.14
C ALA A 129 -7.41 28.44 4.60
N GLY A 130 -6.15 28.79 4.82
CA GLY A 130 -5.59 29.12 6.13
C GLY A 130 -5.31 27.91 7.03
N ASN A 131 -4.70 28.19 8.20
CA ASN A 131 -4.27 27.18 9.17
C ASN A 131 -5.20 27.13 10.41
N SER A 132 -6.48 27.44 10.23
CA SER A 132 -7.46 27.33 11.32
C SER A 132 -7.78 25.86 11.64
N ALA A 133 -8.43 25.60 12.78
CA ALA A 133 -8.88 24.24 13.15
C ALA A 133 -9.80 23.62 12.09
N ILE A 134 -10.53 24.44 11.34
CA ILE A 134 -11.34 24.04 10.20
C ILE A 134 -10.98 24.96 9.04
N PRO A 135 -10.00 24.59 8.19
CA PRO A 135 -9.65 25.37 7.01
C PRO A 135 -10.85 25.56 6.09
N ASP A 136 -10.99 26.74 5.48
CA ASP A 136 -12.10 27.06 4.58
C ASP A 136 -11.60 27.84 3.36
N LEU A 137 -11.71 27.23 2.18
CA LEU A 137 -11.42 27.85 0.91
C LEU A 137 -12.67 28.54 0.39
N ASN A 138 -12.85 29.83 0.69
CA ASN A 138 -13.97 30.57 0.18
C ASN A 138 -13.86 30.84 -1.33
N HIS A 139 -14.99 31.20 -1.97
CA HIS A 139 -15.02 31.43 -3.41
C HIS A 139 -14.10 32.59 -3.86
N GLY A 140 -13.94 33.65 -3.03
CA GLY A 140 -13.08 34.79 -3.33
C GLY A 140 -11.62 34.37 -3.44
N ASP A 141 -11.16 33.56 -2.49
CA ASP A 141 -9.81 33.02 -2.48
C ASP A 141 -9.57 32.08 -3.67
N PHE A 142 -10.52 31.19 -3.99
CA PHE A 142 -10.45 30.37 -5.19
C PHE A 142 -10.39 31.21 -6.47
N TYR A 143 -11.22 32.22 -6.60
CA TYR A 143 -11.24 33.15 -7.74
C TYR A 143 -9.96 33.96 -7.90
N SER A 144 -9.18 34.14 -6.83
CA SER A 144 -7.90 34.87 -6.86
C SER A 144 -6.73 34.10 -7.46
N LEU A 145 -6.89 32.78 -7.70
CA LEU A 145 -5.87 31.95 -8.28
C LEU A 145 -5.51 32.43 -9.72
N ASP A 146 -4.21 32.45 -10.00
CA ASP A 146 -3.70 32.70 -11.34
C ASP A 146 -3.79 31.43 -12.18
N PHE A 147 -4.28 31.56 -13.42
CA PHE A 147 -4.46 30.47 -14.36
C PHE A 147 -3.68 30.76 -15.65
N LEU A 148 -2.85 29.82 -16.05
CA LEU A 148 -2.10 29.90 -17.30
C LEU A 148 -2.89 29.17 -18.38
N ILE A 149 -3.23 29.87 -19.44
CA ILE A 149 -4.06 29.39 -20.54
C ILE A 149 -3.23 29.23 -21.81
N PRO A 150 -2.92 27.98 -22.23
CA PRO A 150 -2.47 27.70 -23.59
C PRO A 150 -3.59 27.93 -24.62
N PRO A 151 -3.29 28.00 -25.91
CA PRO A 151 -4.28 27.86 -26.96
C PRO A 151 -5.08 26.56 -26.80
N LEU A 152 -6.38 26.58 -27.17
CA LEU A 152 -7.28 25.43 -26.91
C LEU A 152 -6.74 24.08 -27.44
N LYS A 153 -6.14 24.07 -28.63
CA LYS A 153 -5.52 22.85 -29.21
C LYS A 153 -4.37 22.30 -28.35
N GLU A 154 -3.63 23.20 -27.70
CA GLU A 154 -2.56 22.78 -26.78
C GLU A 154 -3.12 22.29 -25.45
N GLN A 155 -4.19 22.91 -24.91
CA GLN A 155 -4.92 22.40 -23.76
C GLN A 155 -5.40 20.97 -23.99
N GLU A 156 -6.05 20.73 -25.15
CA GLU A 156 -6.53 19.41 -25.56
C GLU A 156 -5.39 18.40 -25.62
N LYS A 157 -4.24 18.78 -26.20
CA LYS A 157 -3.08 17.88 -26.31
C LYS A 157 -2.44 17.56 -24.95
N ILE A 158 -2.31 18.56 -24.08
CA ILE A 158 -1.81 18.36 -22.72
C ILE A 158 -2.77 17.43 -21.95
N ALA A 159 -4.08 17.68 -22.03
CA ALA A 159 -5.08 16.86 -21.37
C ALA A 159 -5.07 15.40 -21.90
N GLU A 160 -4.98 15.19 -23.20
CA GLU A 160 -4.88 13.85 -23.81
C GLU A 160 -3.68 13.06 -23.30
N ILE A 161 -2.49 13.72 -23.23
CA ILE A 161 -1.27 13.09 -22.73
C ILE A 161 -1.44 12.69 -21.26
N LEU A 162 -1.91 13.61 -20.42
CA LEU A 162 -2.05 13.36 -18.98
C LEU A 162 -3.12 12.31 -18.69
N THR A 163 -4.26 12.35 -19.40
CA THR A 163 -5.32 11.31 -19.28
C THR A 163 -4.81 9.95 -19.69
N THR A 164 -4.04 9.85 -20.79
CA THR A 164 -3.42 8.59 -21.23
C THR A 164 -2.51 8.00 -20.15
N TRP A 165 -1.72 8.84 -19.48
CA TRP A 165 -0.86 8.40 -18.38
C TRP A 165 -1.67 7.95 -17.15
N ASP A 166 -2.72 8.68 -16.76
CA ASP A 166 -3.57 8.30 -15.63
C ASP A 166 -4.29 6.97 -15.89
N GLU A 167 -4.80 6.77 -17.11
CA GLU A 167 -5.38 5.48 -17.52
C GLU A 167 -4.36 4.35 -17.48
N ALA A 168 -3.14 4.59 -17.96
CA ALA A 168 -2.06 3.59 -17.93
C ALA A 168 -1.69 3.20 -16.50
N ILE A 169 -1.54 4.19 -15.60
CA ILE A 169 -1.26 3.97 -14.17
C ILE A 169 -2.40 3.20 -13.51
N THR A 170 -3.65 3.55 -13.81
CA THR A 170 -4.83 2.86 -13.27
C THR A 170 -4.86 1.40 -13.70
N LYS A 171 -4.72 1.12 -15.00
CA LYS A 171 -4.69 -0.24 -15.55
C LYS A 171 -3.53 -1.06 -14.99
N GLN A 172 -2.34 -0.45 -14.84
CA GLN A 172 -1.18 -1.12 -14.25
C GLN A 172 -1.42 -1.48 -12.78
N THR A 173 -2.05 -0.57 -12.02
CA THR A 173 -2.39 -0.80 -10.62
C THR A 173 -3.42 -1.92 -10.46
N GLU A 174 -4.44 -1.94 -11.32
CA GLU A 174 -5.46 -3.01 -11.34
C GLU A 174 -4.84 -4.36 -11.73
N LEU A 175 -3.95 -4.39 -12.72
CA LEU A 175 -3.23 -5.59 -13.14
C LEU A 175 -2.38 -6.14 -11.99
N LEU A 176 -1.61 -5.29 -11.32
CA LEU A 176 -0.81 -5.69 -10.17
C LEU A 176 -1.68 -6.32 -9.07
N ARG A 177 -2.79 -5.69 -8.74
CA ARG A 177 -3.74 -6.22 -7.74
C ARG A 177 -4.33 -7.57 -8.16
N ALA A 178 -4.68 -7.73 -9.44
CA ALA A 178 -5.19 -8.99 -9.98
C ALA A 178 -4.14 -10.10 -9.91
N LYS A 179 -2.87 -9.80 -10.24
CA LYS A 179 -1.75 -10.74 -10.16
C LYS A 179 -1.45 -11.16 -8.71
N GLU A 180 -1.47 -10.24 -7.76
CA GLU A 180 -1.32 -10.55 -6.32
C GLU A 180 -2.43 -11.48 -5.82
N LEU A 181 -3.68 -11.23 -6.23
CA LEU A 181 -4.82 -12.08 -5.89
C LEU A 181 -4.69 -13.48 -6.51
N GLN A 182 -4.30 -13.56 -7.78
CA GLN A 182 -4.06 -14.81 -8.49
C GLN A 182 -2.97 -15.64 -7.81
N LYS A 183 -1.83 -15.02 -7.49
CA LYS A 183 -0.73 -15.67 -6.76
C LYS A 183 -1.21 -16.20 -5.40
N LYS A 184 -1.94 -15.40 -4.64
CA LYS A 184 -2.47 -15.79 -3.32
C LYS A 184 -3.40 -17.00 -3.43
N ALA A 185 -4.30 -17.02 -4.41
CA ALA A 185 -5.21 -18.14 -4.65
C ALA A 185 -4.46 -19.40 -5.10
N LEU A 186 -3.50 -19.27 -6.02
CA LEU A 186 -2.65 -20.36 -6.49
C LEU A 186 -1.84 -20.97 -5.35
N MET A 187 -1.18 -20.13 -4.55
CA MET A 187 -0.42 -20.55 -3.38
C MET A 187 -1.29 -21.34 -2.40
N GLN A 188 -2.50 -20.86 -2.10
CA GLN A 188 -3.41 -21.57 -1.19
C GLN A 188 -3.83 -22.93 -1.73
N LYS A 189 -4.19 -23.05 -3.00
CA LYS A 189 -4.61 -24.29 -3.63
C LYS A 189 -3.48 -25.32 -3.72
N LEU A 190 -2.30 -24.90 -4.12
CA LEU A 190 -1.13 -25.79 -4.25
C LEU A 190 -0.61 -26.25 -2.88
N LEU A 191 -0.54 -25.36 -1.88
CA LEU A 191 -0.01 -25.72 -0.55
C LEU A 191 -1.04 -26.41 0.36
N SER A 192 -2.33 -26.40 0.02
CA SER A 192 -3.35 -27.21 0.68
C SER A 192 -3.48 -28.61 0.10
N GLY A 193 -2.98 -28.83 -1.13
CA GLY A 193 -3.21 -30.05 -1.91
C GLY A 193 -4.58 -30.11 -2.56
N GLU A 194 -5.35 -28.99 -2.57
CA GLU A 194 -6.65 -28.91 -3.28
C GLU A 194 -6.45 -29.04 -4.81
N VAL A 195 -5.37 -28.50 -5.32
CA VAL A 195 -4.93 -28.68 -6.70
C VAL A 195 -3.54 -29.30 -6.69
N ARG A 196 -3.36 -30.36 -7.48
CA ARG A 196 -2.10 -31.08 -7.61
C ARG A 196 -1.69 -31.19 -9.08
N PHE A 197 -0.40 -31.32 -9.34
CA PHE A 197 0.11 -31.58 -10.68
C PHE A 197 -0.13 -33.02 -11.10
N ASN A 198 -0.33 -33.25 -12.37
CA ASN A 198 -0.46 -34.59 -12.93
C ASN A 198 0.77 -35.45 -12.60
N GLY A 199 0.53 -36.71 -12.22
CA GLY A 199 1.58 -37.64 -11.84
C GLY A 199 1.93 -37.70 -10.36
N PHE A 200 1.37 -36.81 -9.53
CA PHE A 200 1.56 -36.83 -8.07
C PHE A 200 0.27 -37.30 -7.39
N ASN A 201 0.25 -38.54 -6.94
CA ASN A 201 -0.93 -39.18 -6.31
C ASN A 201 -0.69 -39.60 -4.86
N ASP A 202 0.53 -39.41 -4.34
CA ASP A 202 0.88 -39.82 -2.97
C ASP A 202 0.06 -39.01 -1.94
N VAL A 203 -0.33 -39.70 -0.85
CA VAL A 203 -1.03 -39.06 0.25
C VAL A 203 -0.06 -38.15 1.00
N TRP A 204 -0.39 -36.86 1.12
CA TRP A 204 0.41 -35.94 1.91
C TRP A 204 0.30 -36.25 3.39
N GLN A 205 1.43 -36.27 4.07
CA GLN A 205 1.52 -36.50 5.50
C GLN A 205 1.54 -35.14 6.23
N GLU A 206 0.79 -35.06 7.33
CA GLU A 206 0.87 -33.93 8.24
C GLU A 206 2.00 -34.19 9.25
N ILE A 207 3.07 -33.40 9.20
CA ILE A 207 4.26 -33.61 10.03
C ILE A 207 4.58 -32.31 10.79
N ARG A 208 5.06 -32.45 12.02
CA ARG A 208 5.51 -31.33 12.84
C ARG A 208 6.81 -30.75 12.27
N LEU A 209 6.93 -29.41 12.26
CA LEU A 209 8.10 -28.73 11.72
C LEU A 209 9.40 -29.09 12.45
N ASP A 210 9.36 -29.29 13.77
CA ASP A 210 10.53 -29.69 14.57
C ASP A 210 11.17 -31.02 14.15
N LYS A 211 10.47 -31.82 13.35
CA LYS A 211 10.97 -33.09 12.80
C LYS A 211 11.62 -32.96 11.43
N LEU A 212 11.46 -31.83 10.79
CA LEU A 212 11.84 -31.61 9.39
C LEU A 212 12.95 -30.60 9.23
N VAL A 213 13.07 -29.63 10.12
CA VAL A 213 14.01 -28.51 10.02
C VAL A 213 14.81 -28.34 11.31
N PHE A 214 16.06 -27.91 11.14
CA PHE A 214 16.77 -27.21 12.20
C PHE A 214 16.21 -25.80 12.31
N PHE A 215 15.97 -25.33 13.54
CA PHE A 215 15.52 -23.97 13.81
C PHE A 215 16.27 -23.40 15.00
N GLN A 216 16.55 -22.10 14.96
CA GLN A 216 17.28 -21.41 15.99
C GLN A 216 16.87 -19.94 16.03
N GLU A 217 16.49 -19.46 17.22
CA GLU A 217 16.32 -18.05 17.49
C GLU A 217 17.69 -17.39 17.75
N GLY A 218 17.82 -16.13 17.37
CA GLY A 218 19.03 -15.37 17.60
C GLY A 218 19.29 -15.09 19.09
N PRO A 219 20.52 -14.71 19.47
CA PRO A 219 20.90 -14.42 20.83
C PRO A 219 20.37 -13.07 21.30
N GLY A 220 20.23 -12.90 22.62
CA GLY A 220 19.90 -11.62 23.24
C GLY A 220 21.12 -10.71 23.32
N VAL A 221 21.55 -10.12 22.23
CA VAL A 221 22.65 -9.15 22.25
C VAL A 221 22.19 -7.87 22.95
N ARG A 222 22.92 -7.45 23.98
CA ARG A 222 22.57 -6.26 24.76
C ARG A 222 23.07 -4.98 24.10
N ASN A 223 22.40 -3.86 24.35
CA ASN A 223 22.79 -2.54 23.80
C ASN A 223 24.25 -2.15 24.15
N THR A 224 24.79 -2.61 25.27
CA THR A 224 26.19 -2.39 25.69
C THR A 224 27.20 -3.06 24.76
N GLN A 225 26.78 -4.08 23.98
CA GLN A 225 27.60 -4.81 23.04
C GLN A 225 27.53 -4.23 21.62
N TYR A 226 26.64 -3.24 21.41
CA TYR A 226 26.51 -2.63 20.08
C TYR A 226 27.73 -1.80 19.72
N ARG A 227 28.16 -1.91 18.48
CA ARG A 227 29.32 -1.24 17.90
C ARG A 227 28.90 -0.49 16.62
N LYS A 228 29.74 0.44 16.19
CA LYS A 228 29.59 1.18 14.93
C LYS A 228 30.20 0.46 13.73
N SER A 229 30.99 -0.58 13.99
CA SER A 229 31.64 -1.41 12.96
C SER A 229 31.85 -2.83 13.48
N GLY A 230 32.13 -3.78 12.57
CA GLY A 230 32.27 -5.20 12.87
C GLY A 230 31.30 -6.04 12.04
N VAL A 231 30.73 -7.08 12.65
CA VAL A 231 29.71 -7.93 12.00
C VAL A 231 28.33 -7.31 12.22
N LYS A 232 27.57 -7.15 11.14
CA LYS A 232 26.19 -6.62 11.19
C LYS A 232 25.29 -7.49 12.07
N LEU A 233 24.43 -6.85 12.84
CA LEU A 233 23.43 -7.50 13.68
C LEU A 233 22.05 -7.39 13.02
N LEU A 234 21.43 -8.53 12.79
CA LEU A 234 20.09 -8.62 12.17
C LEU A 234 19.01 -8.15 13.12
N ASN A 235 18.17 -7.26 12.68
CA ASN A 235 16.99 -6.79 13.39
C ASN A 235 15.69 -7.08 12.59
N VAL A 236 14.55 -7.09 13.27
CA VAL A 236 13.22 -7.29 12.65
C VAL A 236 12.95 -6.33 11.48
N GLY A 237 13.43 -5.09 11.59
CA GLY A 237 13.29 -4.08 10.54
C GLY A 237 14.00 -4.41 9.22
N ASN A 238 14.97 -5.32 9.25
CA ASN A 238 15.68 -5.77 8.07
C ASN A 238 14.89 -6.77 7.21
N LEU A 239 13.87 -7.41 7.80
CA LEU A 239 12.96 -8.31 7.11
C LEU A 239 11.68 -7.54 6.74
N ASN A 240 11.54 -7.19 5.47
CA ASN A 240 10.36 -6.48 4.99
C ASN A 240 10.06 -6.85 3.53
N ASN A 241 8.77 -6.98 3.19
CA ASN A 241 8.31 -7.38 1.86
C ASN A 241 9.03 -8.63 1.30
N ASN A 242 9.30 -9.60 2.18
CA ASN A 242 10.01 -10.85 1.87
C ASN A 242 11.43 -10.64 1.34
N ILE A 243 12.05 -9.53 1.70
CA ILE A 243 13.42 -9.17 1.36
C ILE A 243 14.20 -8.94 2.65
N LEU A 244 15.44 -9.45 2.68
CA LEU A 244 16.45 -9.12 3.68
C LEU A 244 17.21 -7.88 3.18
N ASN A 245 17.00 -6.74 3.83
CA ASN A 245 17.67 -5.49 3.49
C ASN A 245 18.52 -4.99 4.67
N LEU A 246 19.81 -4.94 4.46
CA LEU A 246 20.78 -4.49 5.46
C LEU A 246 21.36 -3.09 5.17
N SER A 247 20.80 -2.35 4.21
CA SER A 247 21.31 -1.02 3.82
C SER A 247 21.20 0.02 4.92
N SER A 248 20.15 -0.07 5.76
CA SER A 248 19.90 0.83 6.90
C SER A 248 20.42 0.29 8.24
N THR A 249 21.14 -0.83 8.25
CA THR A 249 21.65 -1.43 9.47
C THR A 249 22.93 -0.73 9.92
N GLU A 250 22.84 0.01 11.04
CA GLU A 250 23.95 0.70 11.69
C GLU A 250 24.39 0.01 12.99
N THR A 251 23.80 -1.14 13.32
CA THR A 251 24.08 -1.92 14.52
C THR A 251 25.00 -3.09 14.18
N TYR A 252 26.12 -3.17 14.86
CA TYR A 252 27.14 -4.19 14.69
C TYR A 252 27.50 -4.79 16.06
N ILE A 253 28.13 -5.97 16.03
CA ILE A 253 28.87 -6.55 17.17
C ILE A 253 30.36 -6.67 16.77
N SER A 254 31.24 -6.76 17.77
CA SER A 254 32.65 -6.94 17.46
C SER A 254 32.91 -8.27 16.76
N GLU A 255 33.94 -8.34 15.93
CA GLU A 255 34.34 -9.60 15.28
C GLU A 255 34.71 -10.68 16.32
N GLU A 256 35.35 -10.29 17.43
CA GLU A 256 35.68 -11.20 18.52
C GLU A 256 34.43 -11.85 19.12
N GLU A 257 33.37 -11.07 19.41
CA GLU A 257 32.09 -11.61 19.91
C GLU A 257 31.39 -12.44 18.84
N ALA A 258 31.37 -11.98 17.58
CA ALA A 258 30.69 -12.65 16.48
C ALA A 258 31.29 -14.02 16.18
N TYR A 259 32.62 -14.11 16.08
CA TYR A 259 33.32 -15.38 15.78
C TYR A 259 33.68 -16.18 17.02
N GLY A 260 33.50 -15.60 18.23
CA GLY A 260 33.62 -16.26 19.52
C GLY A 260 32.28 -16.80 20.03
N VAL A 261 31.71 -16.11 21.02
CA VAL A 261 30.50 -16.55 21.75
C VAL A 261 29.26 -16.64 20.89
N TYR A 262 29.16 -15.83 19.83
CA TYR A 262 28.02 -15.80 18.90
C TYR A 262 28.24 -16.56 17.60
N LYS A 263 29.34 -17.28 17.44
CA LYS A 263 29.70 -18.00 16.20
C LYS A 263 28.56 -18.87 15.66
N HIS A 264 27.86 -19.57 16.52
CA HIS A 264 26.75 -20.44 16.15
C HIS A 264 25.44 -19.71 15.81
N PHE A 265 25.41 -18.38 15.96
CA PHE A 265 24.29 -17.51 15.53
C PHE A 265 24.61 -16.73 14.23
N LEU A 266 25.80 -16.91 13.67
CA LEU A 266 26.10 -16.42 12.34
C LEU A 266 25.24 -17.21 11.34
N VAL A 267 24.60 -16.50 10.41
CA VAL A 267 23.79 -17.11 9.36
C VAL A 267 24.67 -17.57 8.20
N ASP A 268 24.19 -18.57 7.47
CA ASP A 268 24.81 -19.05 6.25
C ASP A 268 23.96 -18.70 5.02
N GLU A 269 24.57 -18.68 3.84
CA GLU A 269 23.85 -18.55 2.58
C GLU A 269 22.80 -19.66 2.44
N GLY A 270 21.59 -19.29 2.05
CA GLY A 270 20.45 -20.21 1.93
C GLY A 270 19.67 -20.44 3.21
N ASP A 271 20.07 -19.89 4.36
CA ASP A 271 19.24 -19.91 5.56
C ASP A 271 17.92 -19.17 5.30
N LEU A 272 16.81 -19.74 5.71
CA LEU A 272 15.50 -19.08 5.69
C LEU A 272 15.24 -18.39 7.04
N LEU A 273 15.01 -17.09 7.00
CA LEU A 273 14.76 -16.25 8.17
C LEU A 273 13.29 -15.87 8.27
N ILE A 274 12.76 -15.83 9.48
CA ILE A 274 11.43 -15.30 9.80
C ILE A 274 11.52 -14.38 11.03
N SER A 275 10.74 -13.29 11.02
CA SER A 275 10.53 -12.51 12.25
C SER A 275 9.66 -13.30 13.22
N CYS A 276 10.09 -13.38 14.49
CA CYS A 276 9.34 -14.02 15.57
C CYS A 276 8.88 -13.03 16.66
N SER A 277 9.09 -11.74 16.45
CA SER A 277 8.70 -10.66 17.36
C SER A 277 7.94 -9.55 16.65
N GLY A 278 7.03 -8.88 17.35
CA GLY A 278 6.20 -7.81 16.80
C GLY A 278 5.24 -8.33 15.72
N ILE A 279 4.63 -9.47 15.97
CA ILE A 279 3.74 -10.17 15.02
C ILE A 279 2.40 -9.44 14.93
N ASN A 280 1.98 -9.12 13.71
CA ASN A 280 0.62 -8.68 13.40
C ASN A 280 0.14 -9.31 12.08
N SER A 281 -1.17 -9.38 11.87
CA SER A 281 -1.78 -10.03 10.70
C SER A 281 -1.41 -9.40 9.35
N GLU A 282 -1.10 -8.10 9.33
CA GLU A 282 -0.81 -7.39 8.10
C GLU A 282 0.62 -7.61 7.60
N SER A 283 1.59 -7.63 8.54
CA SER A 283 3.01 -7.65 8.19
C SER A 283 3.70 -9.00 8.35
N PHE A 284 3.12 -9.94 9.11
CA PHE A 284 3.77 -11.21 9.43
C PHE A 284 4.28 -11.97 8.19
N LYS A 285 3.43 -12.15 7.18
CA LYS A 285 3.74 -12.87 5.94
C LYS A 285 4.79 -12.18 5.06
N LYS A 286 5.11 -10.93 5.36
CA LYS A 286 6.08 -10.10 4.62
C LYS A 286 7.44 -10.02 5.30
N LYS A 287 7.62 -10.73 6.43
CA LYS A 287 8.86 -10.71 7.23
C LYS A 287 9.59 -12.04 7.18
N ILE A 288 9.72 -12.61 5.99
CA ILE A 288 10.35 -13.89 5.71
C ILE A 288 11.31 -13.70 4.54
N ALA A 289 12.56 -14.11 4.66
CA ALA A 289 13.52 -13.95 3.56
C ALA A 289 14.65 -14.99 3.64
N PHE A 290 15.24 -15.27 2.47
CA PHE A 290 16.46 -16.06 2.39
C PHE A 290 17.70 -15.19 2.58
N VAL A 291 18.72 -15.76 3.22
CA VAL A 291 20.06 -15.19 3.30
C VAL A 291 20.77 -15.43 1.98
N LYS A 292 21.31 -14.37 1.38
CA LYS A 292 22.15 -14.44 0.19
C LYS A 292 23.61 -14.16 0.56
N LYS A 293 24.54 -14.52 -0.32
CA LYS A 293 25.97 -14.29 -0.13
C LYS A 293 26.32 -12.83 0.17
N GLU A 294 25.63 -11.89 -0.46
CA GLU A 294 25.83 -10.43 -0.26
C GLU A 294 25.47 -9.93 1.15
N HIS A 295 24.72 -10.71 1.92
CA HIS A 295 24.33 -10.38 3.28
C HIS A 295 25.39 -10.75 4.33
N LEU A 296 26.35 -11.58 3.97
CA LEU A 296 27.34 -12.14 4.89
C LEU A 296 28.58 -11.23 5.07
N PRO A 297 29.21 -11.19 6.25
CA PRO A 297 28.81 -11.88 7.48
C PRO A 297 27.64 -11.16 8.22
N LEU A 298 26.75 -11.96 8.83
CA LEU A 298 25.57 -11.44 9.53
C LEU A 298 25.29 -12.29 10.78
N CYS A 299 25.11 -11.66 11.93
CA CYS A 299 24.71 -12.31 13.17
C CYS A 299 23.21 -12.08 13.44
N MET A 300 22.50 -13.11 13.87
CA MET A 300 21.09 -13.01 14.26
C MET A 300 20.90 -12.27 15.59
N ASN A 301 19.66 -11.82 15.86
CA ASN A 301 19.21 -11.30 17.13
C ASN A 301 17.89 -11.98 17.54
N THR A 302 17.48 -11.87 18.81
CA THR A 302 16.32 -12.53 19.43
C THR A 302 14.99 -12.36 18.71
N SER A 303 14.85 -11.33 17.89
CA SER A 303 13.62 -11.04 17.16
C SER A 303 13.46 -11.83 15.86
N THR A 304 14.42 -12.68 15.52
CA THR A 304 14.47 -13.45 14.28
C THR A 304 14.82 -14.92 14.55
N MET A 305 14.25 -15.78 13.73
CA MET A 305 14.52 -17.22 13.78
C MET A 305 14.97 -17.69 12.39
N ARG A 306 16.00 -18.54 12.36
CA ARG A 306 16.46 -19.18 11.13
C ARG A 306 15.99 -20.62 11.04
N PHE A 307 15.84 -21.09 9.82
CA PHE A 307 15.54 -22.47 9.48
C PHE A 307 16.55 -23.01 8.48
N LYS A 308 16.99 -24.25 8.73
CA LYS A 308 17.84 -25.04 7.82
C LYS A 308 17.21 -26.39 7.57
N ASN A 309 17.49 -26.96 6.43
CA ASN A 309 17.09 -28.33 6.12
C ASN A 309 17.80 -29.34 7.06
N LEU A 310 17.03 -30.21 7.72
CA LEU A 310 17.60 -31.18 8.67
C LEU A 310 17.84 -32.56 8.05
N LYS A 311 16.98 -33.01 7.15
CA LYS A 311 16.94 -34.41 6.68
C LYS A 311 16.69 -34.57 5.18
N ASN A 312 16.87 -33.53 4.41
CA ASN A 312 16.53 -33.50 2.98
C ASN A 312 15.13 -34.02 2.64
N LYS A 313 14.15 -33.81 3.56
CA LYS A 313 12.74 -34.15 3.37
C LYS A 313 11.85 -32.97 3.07
N LEU A 314 12.31 -31.77 3.38
CA LEU A 314 11.60 -30.51 3.19
C LEU A 314 12.48 -29.51 2.46
N LEU A 315 12.01 -28.98 1.33
CA LEU A 315 12.67 -27.87 0.65
C LEU A 315 12.38 -26.56 1.37
N LEU A 316 13.38 -25.73 1.59
CA LEU A 316 13.20 -24.42 2.25
C LEU A 316 12.39 -23.45 1.41
N GLU A 317 12.40 -23.58 0.09
CA GLU A 317 11.55 -22.81 -0.83
C GLU A 317 10.07 -23.18 -0.64
N TYR A 318 9.75 -24.47 -0.45
CA TYR A 318 8.39 -24.91 -0.13
C TYR A 318 7.97 -24.37 1.25
N LEU A 319 8.87 -24.42 2.24
CA LEU A 319 8.63 -23.88 3.58
C LEU A 319 8.43 -22.36 3.55
N TYR A 320 9.18 -21.64 2.73
CA TYR A 320 9.04 -20.19 2.53
C TYR A 320 7.61 -19.82 2.09
N PHE A 321 7.06 -20.52 1.10
CA PHE A 321 5.69 -20.29 0.68
C PHE A 321 4.67 -20.77 1.73
N PHE A 322 4.93 -21.88 2.40
CA PHE A 322 4.08 -22.36 3.48
C PHE A 322 3.93 -21.33 4.59
N PHE A 323 5.00 -20.67 5.01
CA PHE A 323 4.97 -19.59 6.01
C PHE A 323 4.10 -18.39 5.62
N GLN A 324 3.80 -18.22 4.35
CA GLN A 324 2.93 -17.15 3.85
C GLN A 324 1.45 -17.56 3.78
N THR A 325 1.11 -18.82 4.08
CA THR A 325 -0.27 -19.32 4.02
C THR A 325 -1.11 -18.86 5.20
N LEU A 326 -2.43 -18.75 4.97
CA LEU A 326 -3.40 -18.57 6.06
C LEU A 326 -3.38 -19.75 7.07
N PHE A 327 -3.03 -20.94 6.61
CA PHE A 327 -2.95 -22.12 7.47
C PHE A 327 -1.83 -21.97 8.50
N PHE A 328 -0.63 -21.54 8.09
CA PHE A 328 0.47 -21.28 9.01
C PHE A 328 0.18 -20.08 9.91
N GLU A 329 -0.36 -19.01 9.35
CA GLU A 329 -0.77 -17.83 10.12
C GLU A 329 -1.71 -18.19 11.27
N LYS A 330 -2.76 -18.99 11.01
CA LYS A 330 -3.67 -19.46 12.06
C LYS A 330 -2.96 -20.26 13.16
N GLN A 331 -1.97 -21.06 12.82
CA GLN A 331 -1.18 -21.80 13.81
C GLN A 331 -0.34 -20.85 14.67
N VAL A 332 0.30 -19.87 14.06
CA VAL A 332 1.08 -18.85 14.79
C VAL A 332 0.18 -18.04 15.72
N PHE A 333 -0.93 -17.51 15.22
CA PHE A 333 -1.86 -16.70 16.05
C PHE A 333 -2.52 -17.52 17.18
N GLY A 334 -2.62 -18.84 17.03
CA GLY A 334 -3.11 -19.75 18.09
C GLY A 334 -2.14 -19.93 19.26
N VAL A 335 -0.88 -19.54 19.10
CA VAL A 335 0.18 -19.74 20.12
C VAL A 335 0.88 -18.45 20.55
N LEU A 336 0.46 -17.30 20.01
CA LEU A 336 1.07 -16.01 20.33
C LEU A 336 1.00 -15.71 21.81
N THR A 337 2.09 -15.14 22.33
CA THR A 337 2.22 -14.67 23.70
C THR A 337 2.57 -13.18 23.72
N GLY A 338 2.21 -12.51 24.81
CA GLY A 338 2.46 -11.07 25.01
C GLY A 338 1.18 -10.24 24.90
N SER A 339 1.16 -9.11 25.62
CA SER A 339 0.03 -8.18 25.65
C SER A 339 0.23 -6.92 24.80
N ALA A 340 1.47 -6.44 24.70
CA ALA A 340 1.84 -5.26 23.93
C ALA A 340 2.50 -5.59 22.58
N GLN A 341 3.25 -6.69 22.55
CA GLN A 341 3.87 -7.23 21.32
C GLN A 341 3.66 -8.74 21.32
N PHE A 342 3.07 -9.22 20.24
CA PHE A 342 2.88 -10.65 20.03
C PHE A 342 4.16 -11.28 19.51
N ASN A 343 4.56 -12.39 20.14
CA ASN A 343 5.78 -13.12 19.81
C ASN A 343 5.54 -14.63 19.82
N PHE A 344 6.32 -15.37 19.03
CA PHE A 344 6.45 -16.80 19.17
C PHE A 344 7.95 -17.16 19.24
N GLY A 345 8.27 -18.22 19.95
CA GLY A 345 9.67 -18.65 20.14
C GLY A 345 9.91 -20.10 19.73
N PRO A 346 11.13 -20.62 19.91
CA PRO A 346 11.54 -21.96 19.49
C PRO A 346 10.63 -23.08 20.05
N THR A 347 10.10 -22.92 21.25
CA THR A 347 9.19 -23.89 21.87
C THR A 347 7.90 -24.10 21.10
N HIS A 348 7.42 -23.07 20.40
CA HIS A 348 6.19 -23.10 19.63
C HIS A 348 6.34 -23.88 18.30
N ILE A 349 7.56 -23.99 17.77
CA ILE A 349 7.84 -24.72 16.50
C ILE A 349 7.40 -26.20 16.59
N LYS A 350 7.40 -26.77 17.79
CA LYS A 350 6.93 -28.13 18.05
C LYS A 350 5.44 -28.33 17.80
N TRP A 351 4.66 -27.26 17.80
CA TRP A 351 3.21 -27.28 17.62
C TRP A 351 2.82 -27.01 16.17
N PHE A 352 3.71 -26.45 15.38
CA PHE A 352 3.43 -26.15 13.97
C PHE A 352 3.53 -27.42 13.13
N LYS A 353 2.55 -27.62 12.29
CA LYS A 353 2.40 -28.74 11.39
C LYS A 353 2.36 -28.27 9.94
N ILE A 354 2.93 -29.09 9.08
CA ILE A 354 2.94 -28.87 7.64
C ILE A 354 2.44 -30.12 6.92
N LYS A 355 1.62 -29.93 5.89
CA LYS A 355 1.31 -30.98 4.93
C LYS A 355 2.50 -31.16 4.00
N LEU A 356 3.07 -32.33 3.96
CA LEU A 356 4.33 -32.62 3.28
C LEU A 356 4.09 -33.53 2.07
N PRO A 357 4.20 -32.99 0.83
CA PRO A 357 4.28 -33.78 -0.39
C PRO A 357 5.65 -34.47 -0.54
N SER A 358 5.78 -35.30 -1.57
CA SER A 358 7.09 -35.83 -2.01
C SER A 358 8.03 -34.68 -2.43
N LEU A 359 9.35 -34.85 -2.30
CA LEU A 359 10.32 -33.82 -2.69
C LEU A 359 10.15 -33.31 -4.14
N PRO A 360 9.92 -34.19 -5.16
CA PRO A 360 9.68 -33.68 -6.52
C PRO A 360 8.41 -32.81 -6.61
N GLU A 361 7.37 -33.10 -5.85
CA GLU A 361 6.17 -32.28 -5.83
C GLU A 361 6.39 -30.95 -5.10
N GLN A 362 7.12 -30.95 -3.97
CA GLN A 362 7.55 -29.71 -3.30
C GLN A 362 8.34 -28.81 -4.25
N GLN A 363 9.27 -29.38 -5.01
CA GLN A 363 10.07 -28.69 -6.02
C GLN A 363 9.16 -28.05 -7.06
N LYS A 364 8.21 -28.82 -7.62
CA LYS A 364 7.29 -28.33 -8.65
C LYS A 364 6.39 -27.21 -8.14
N ILE A 365 5.89 -27.34 -6.91
CA ILE A 365 5.10 -26.27 -6.25
C ILE A 365 5.96 -25.01 -6.08
N ALA A 366 7.16 -25.14 -5.54
CA ALA A 366 8.06 -24.01 -5.33
C ALA A 366 8.45 -23.31 -6.64
N GLU A 367 8.75 -24.07 -7.70
CA GLU A 367 9.05 -23.53 -9.03
C GLU A 367 7.91 -22.65 -9.59
N VAL A 368 6.68 -23.18 -9.54
CA VAL A 368 5.50 -22.45 -10.06
C VAL A 368 5.23 -21.18 -9.25
N LEU A 369 5.35 -21.26 -7.93
CA LEU A 369 5.15 -20.09 -7.07
C LEU A 369 6.26 -19.05 -7.22
N ASN A 370 7.53 -19.48 -7.42
CA ASN A 370 8.64 -18.59 -7.72
C ASN A 370 8.49 -17.88 -9.09
N LEU A 371 7.88 -18.54 -10.08
CA LEU A 371 7.55 -17.90 -11.36
C LEU A 371 6.49 -16.81 -11.16
N ALA A 372 5.44 -17.11 -10.39
CA ALA A 372 4.41 -16.14 -10.06
C ALA A 372 4.92 -14.94 -9.22
N ASP A 373 6.05 -15.07 -8.53
CA ASP A 373 6.72 -13.96 -7.82
C ASP A 373 7.51 -13.04 -8.75
N LYS A 374 7.88 -13.51 -9.94
CA LYS A 374 8.66 -12.74 -10.92
C LYS A 374 7.77 -11.97 -11.92
N GLU A 375 6.52 -12.37 -12.06
CA GLU A 375 5.53 -11.68 -12.91
C GLU A 375 4.97 -10.42 -12.24
#